data_58edfb4a79f65d3104488e7dcbc4b322
#
_entry.id   58edfb4a79f65d3104488e7dcbc4b322
#
_cell.length_a   1.000
_cell.length_b   1.000
_cell.length_c   1.000
_cell.angle_alpha   90.00
_cell.angle_beta   90.00
_cell.angle_gamma   90.00
#
_symmetry.space_group_name_H-M   'P 1'
#
loop_
_entity.id
_entity.type
_entity.pdbx_description
1 polymer ?
#
loop_
_entity_poly.entity_id
_entity_poly.type
_entity_poly.pdbx_seq_one_letter_code
_entity_poly.pdbx_strand_id
1 'polypeptide(L)'
;MTPEQLKASILQRAMEGKLVPQNPNDEPASELLKRIKAEKEKLISEGKIKRDKKETEIFRGDDGKHYGKFAYGSTQEIDVPYDIPDTWEWVRFSTLVEIVRGGSPRPIKDYLTSEVDGINWIKIGDTEKGEKYINNVKEKIKKSGLNKTRFVKKGTFLLTNSISFGRPYILNVDGAIHDGWLAISNYENSLNKDYLFYILSSNVVYSQFLSLISGAVVKNLNSDKVASILIPLPPLAEQQRIIEAIESALEKVDEYAESYNRLEQLDKKFPDKLKKSILQYAMQGKLVEQDPNDESVEVLLEKIRAEKQKLFEEGKIKKKDLDISIVSQGDDNSYYGNIPMNWVVIKIKDIFSMNTGLSYKKGDLSINNKGVRIIRGGNIKPLEFSLLDNDYYIDTQFISSEQVYLKHNQLITPVSTSLEHIGKFARIDKDYDGVVAGGFIFQLTPFESSEIISKFLLFNLSSPLFYKQLKAITKLSGQALYNIPKTTLSELLIPLAPFEEQELITQKVEKLFEKVNQLWK
;
A
#
# COMPACT_ATOMS: atom_id res chain seq x y z
N MET A 1 10.28 -14.36 -5.70
CA MET A 1 9.79 -13.70 -6.95
C MET A 1 8.38 -13.22 -6.68
N THR A 2 8.06 -11.96 -7.00
CA THR A 2 6.69 -11.46 -6.82
C THR A 2 5.75 -12.03 -7.88
N PRO A 3 4.44 -12.04 -7.65
CA PRO A 3 3.47 -12.48 -8.65
C PRO A 3 3.58 -11.72 -9.98
N GLU A 4 3.86 -10.42 -9.93
CA GLU A 4 4.06 -9.56 -11.11
C GLU A 4 5.31 -9.97 -11.91
N GLN A 5 6.41 -10.27 -11.21
CA GLN A 5 7.63 -10.75 -11.85
C GLN A 5 7.41 -12.10 -12.52
N LEU A 6 6.60 -12.97 -11.90
CA LEU A 6 6.28 -14.28 -12.46
C LEU A 6 5.40 -14.15 -13.72
N LYS A 7 4.36 -13.28 -13.68
CA LYS A 7 3.56 -12.95 -14.88
C LYS A 7 4.42 -12.41 -16.01
N ALA A 8 5.32 -11.46 -15.72
CA ALA A 8 6.24 -10.92 -16.73
C ALA A 8 7.17 -11.99 -17.32
N SER A 9 7.67 -12.92 -16.51
CA SER A 9 8.53 -14.03 -16.96
C SER A 9 7.77 -15.01 -17.85
N ILE A 10 6.52 -15.34 -17.54
CA ILE A 10 5.65 -16.21 -18.36
C ILE A 10 5.45 -15.57 -19.74
N LEU A 11 5.07 -14.28 -19.79
CA LEU A 11 4.88 -13.57 -21.05
C LEU A 11 6.18 -13.48 -21.86
N GLN A 12 7.31 -13.23 -21.19
CA GLN A 12 8.61 -13.22 -21.86
C GLN A 12 8.92 -14.57 -22.53
N ARG A 13 8.79 -15.67 -21.81
CA ARG A 13 9.02 -17.03 -22.35
C ARG A 13 8.05 -17.35 -23.48
N ALA A 14 6.79 -16.90 -23.39
CA ALA A 14 5.80 -17.08 -24.44
C ALA A 14 6.22 -16.36 -25.74
N MET A 15 6.69 -15.11 -25.60
CA MET A 15 7.10 -14.30 -26.76
C MET A 15 8.43 -14.77 -27.38
N GLU A 16 9.25 -15.50 -26.62
CA GLU A 16 10.49 -16.13 -27.11
C GLU A 16 10.27 -17.53 -27.72
N GLY A 17 9.02 -18.01 -27.81
CA GLY A 17 8.71 -19.36 -28.28
C GLY A 17 9.20 -20.49 -27.36
N LYS A 18 9.39 -20.17 -26.05
CA LYS A 18 9.92 -21.11 -25.04
C LYS A 18 8.86 -21.60 -24.04
N LEU A 19 7.59 -21.21 -24.22
CA LEU A 19 6.51 -21.60 -23.31
C LEU A 19 5.84 -22.91 -23.73
N VAL A 20 5.71 -23.13 -25.02
CA VAL A 20 5.12 -24.37 -25.60
C VAL A 20 6.11 -25.05 -26.53
N PRO A 21 6.04 -26.37 -26.72
CA PRO A 21 6.89 -27.05 -27.69
C PRO A 21 6.50 -26.69 -29.13
N GLN A 22 7.51 -26.58 -29.99
CA GLN A 22 7.33 -26.40 -31.43
C GLN A 22 6.71 -27.65 -32.05
N ASN A 23 5.72 -27.46 -32.94
CA ASN A 23 5.12 -28.59 -33.70
C ASN A 23 5.56 -28.48 -35.19
N PRO A 24 6.33 -29.44 -35.71
CA PRO A 24 6.80 -29.40 -37.08
C PRO A 24 5.68 -29.51 -38.13
N ASN A 25 4.47 -29.89 -37.74
CA ASN A 25 3.31 -29.97 -38.63
C ASN A 25 2.54 -28.66 -38.73
N ASP A 26 2.88 -27.65 -37.94
CA ASP A 26 2.25 -26.32 -38.04
C ASP A 26 2.71 -25.65 -39.34
N GLU A 27 1.80 -24.93 -39.99
CA GLU A 27 2.15 -24.10 -41.13
C GLU A 27 3.08 -22.97 -40.68
N PRO A 28 4.29 -22.83 -41.23
CA PRO A 28 5.22 -21.78 -40.81
C PRO A 28 4.64 -20.36 -40.98
N ALA A 29 5.05 -19.43 -40.11
CA ALA A 29 4.59 -18.04 -40.20
C ALA A 29 4.97 -17.37 -41.54
N SER A 30 5.99 -17.81 -42.23
CA SER A 30 6.36 -17.38 -43.59
C SER A 30 5.26 -17.60 -44.62
N GLU A 31 4.52 -18.72 -44.55
CA GLU A 31 3.38 -19.00 -45.45
C GLU A 31 2.19 -18.08 -45.13
N LEU A 32 1.94 -17.85 -43.85
CA LEU A 32 0.93 -16.88 -43.40
C LEU A 32 1.24 -15.47 -43.94
N LEU A 33 2.51 -15.03 -43.87
CA LEU A 33 2.93 -13.72 -44.40
C LEU A 33 2.77 -13.61 -45.91
N LYS A 34 3.01 -14.70 -46.66
CA LYS A 34 2.75 -14.70 -48.11
C LYS A 34 1.27 -14.46 -48.43
N ARG A 35 0.38 -15.07 -47.66
CA ARG A 35 -1.09 -14.85 -47.84
C ARG A 35 -1.50 -13.41 -47.49
N ILE A 36 -1.00 -12.88 -46.38
CA ILE A 36 -1.27 -11.48 -45.97
C ILE A 36 -0.79 -10.51 -47.04
N LYS A 37 0.41 -10.73 -47.60
CA LYS A 37 0.99 -9.90 -48.66
C LYS A 37 0.15 -9.98 -49.94
N ALA A 38 -0.28 -11.17 -50.36
CA ALA A 38 -1.11 -11.34 -51.54
C ALA A 38 -2.49 -10.64 -51.42
N GLU A 39 -3.12 -10.72 -50.24
CA GLU A 39 -4.38 -10.05 -49.96
C GLU A 39 -4.20 -8.52 -49.96
N LYS A 40 -3.15 -8.03 -49.37
CA LYS A 40 -2.81 -6.60 -49.33
C LYS A 40 -2.57 -6.05 -50.73
N GLU A 41 -1.81 -6.75 -51.58
CA GLU A 41 -1.58 -6.38 -52.99
C GLU A 41 -2.92 -6.34 -53.80
N LYS A 42 -3.79 -7.30 -53.53
CA LYS A 42 -5.13 -7.29 -54.13
C LYS A 42 -5.93 -6.05 -53.72
N LEU A 43 -5.96 -5.69 -52.45
CA LEU A 43 -6.65 -4.50 -51.96
C LEU A 43 -6.05 -3.19 -52.50
N ILE A 44 -4.75 -3.15 -52.71
CA ILE A 44 -4.05 -2.03 -53.35
C ILE A 44 -4.48 -1.92 -54.82
N SER A 45 -4.48 -3.05 -55.56
CA SER A 45 -4.88 -3.08 -56.97
C SER A 45 -6.36 -2.69 -57.19
N GLU A 46 -7.23 -3.01 -56.22
CA GLU A 46 -8.62 -2.63 -56.18
C GLU A 46 -8.84 -1.17 -55.73
N GLY A 47 -7.78 -0.44 -55.40
CA GLY A 47 -7.83 0.95 -54.92
C GLY A 47 -8.47 1.14 -53.54
N LYS A 48 -8.64 0.04 -52.77
CA LYS A 48 -9.24 0.06 -51.42
C LYS A 48 -8.27 0.57 -50.36
N ILE A 49 -6.98 0.30 -50.52
CA ILE A 49 -5.90 0.78 -49.65
C ILE A 49 -4.79 1.40 -50.47
N LYS A 50 -4.02 2.29 -49.86
CA LYS A 50 -2.85 2.91 -50.51
C LYS A 50 -1.60 2.13 -50.14
N ARG A 51 -0.65 1.98 -51.11
CA ARG A 51 0.67 1.38 -50.82
C ARG A 51 1.41 2.24 -49.82
N ASP A 52 1.88 1.65 -48.75
CA ASP A 52 2.76 2.30 -47.79
C ASP A 52 4.18 2.38 -48.38
N LYS A 53 4.68 3.60 -48.59
CA LYS A 53 6.05 3.84 -49.08
C LYS A 53 7.14 3.50 -48.08
N LYS A 54 6.80 3.36 -46.81
CA LYS A 54 7.70 3.03 -45.70
C LYS A 54 7.66 1.54 -45.33
N GLU A 55 6.87 0.74 -46.05
CA GLU A 55 6.76 -0.69 -45.78
C GLU A 55 8.11 -1.38 -45.88
N THR A 56 8.43 -2.19 -44.89
CA THR A 56 9.67 -2.93 -44.78
C THR A 56 9.37 -4.39 -44.63
N GLU A 57 9.86 -5.23 -45.54
CA GLU A 57 9.84 -6.67 -45.43
C GLU A 57 11.07 -7.14 -44.64
N ILE A 58 10.86 -7.89 -43.56
CA ILE A 58 11.96 -8.43 -42.75
C ILE A 58 12.22 -9.88 -43.17
N PHE A 59 13.46 -10.25 -43.34
CA PHE A 59 13.89 -11.61 -43.67
C PHE A 59 15.20 -11.96 -42.96
N ARG A 60 15.45 -13.24 -42.75
CA ARG A 60 16.68 -13.77 -42.20
C ARG A 60 17.64 -14.07 -43.35
N GLY A 61 18.87 -13.52 -43.30
CA GLY A 61 19.93 -13.79 -44.25
C GLY A 61 20.63 -15.12 -44.02
N ASP A 62 21.44 -15.57 -44.99
CA ASP A 62 22.23 -16.81 -44.90
C ASP A 62 23.27 -16.77 -43.76
N ASP A 63 23.62 -15.56 -43.29
CA ASP A 63 24.50 -15.31 -42.15
C ASP A 63 23.76 -15.38 -40.79
N GLY A 64 22.46 -15.68 -40.80
CA GLY A 64 21.62 -15.78 -39.60
C GLY A 64 21.11 -14.43 -39.05
N LYS A 65 21.54 -13.31 -39.64
CA LYS A 65 21.09 -11.98 -39.24
C LYS A 65 19.78 -11.60 -39.89
N HIS A 66 19.09 -10.60 -39.30
CA HIS A 66 17.83 -10.07 -39.83
C HIS A 66 18.06 -8.81 -40.67
N TYR A 67 17.42 -8.73 -41.80
CA TYR A 67 17.52 -7.62 -42.75
C TYR A 67 16.13 -7.08 -43.09
N GLY A 68 16.03 -5.76 -43.19
CA GLY A 68 14.84 -5.07 -43.69
C GLY A 68 15.03 -4.67 -45.15
N LYS A 69 14.14 -5.11 -46.02
CA LYS A 69 14.07 -4.69 -47.42
C LYS A 69 13.05 -3.55 -47.56
N PHE A 70 13.50 -2.40 -47.94
CA PHE A 70 12.66 -1.22 -48.13
C PHE A 70 12.00 -1.18 -49.51
N ALA A 71 10.92 -0.40 -49.63
CA ALA A 71 10.12 -0.30 -50.87
C ALA A 71 10.95 0.14 -52.11
N TYR A 72 12.07 0.85 -51.90
CA TYR A 72 13.02 1.26 -52.98
C TYR A 72 14.15 0.28 -53.22
N GLY A 73 14.07 -0.91 -52.64
CA GLY A 73 15.03 -1.99 -52.92
C GLY A 73 16.31 -1.98 -52.08
N SER A 74 16.54 -0.99 -51.21
CA SER A 74 17.65 -1.01 -50.27
C SER A 74 17.43 -2.05 -49.16
N THR A 75 18.49 -2.67 -48.70
CA THR A 75 18.50 -3.64 -47.62
C THR A 75 19.39 -3.12 -46.49
N GLN A 76 18.93 -3.20 -45.26
CA GLN A 76 19.70 -2.81 -44.07
C GLN A 76 19.57 -3.89 -43.00
N GLU A 77 20.62 -4.16 -42.25
CA GLU A 77 20.61 -5.00 -41.07
C GLU A 77 19.65 -4.40 -40.01
N ILE A 78 18.87 -5.24 -39.39
CA ILE A 78 17.89 -4.86 -38.32
C ILE A 78 18.23 -5.63 -37.07
N ASP A 79 18.44 -4.91 -35.97
CA ASP A 79 18.53 -5.53 -34.64
C ASP A 79 17.16 -6.01 -34.19
N VAL A 80 17.05 -7.30 -33.92
CA VAL A 80 15.85 -7.92 -33.34
C VAL A 80 16.03 -8.07 -31.82
N PRO A 81 14.94 -8.03 -31.03
CA PRO A 81 15.05 -8.09 -29.57
C PRO A 81 15.69 -9.36 -29.01
N TYR A 82 15.51 -10.50 -29.69
CA TYR A 82 16.04 -11.83 -29.31
C TYR A 82 15.83 -12.82 -30.45
N ASP A 83 16.42 -14.03 -30.31
CA ASP A 83 16.22 -15.14 -31.25
C ASP A 83 14.86 -15.79 -31.04
N ILE A 84 14.18 -16.11 -32.13
CA ILE A 84 12.90 -16.81 -32.18
C ILE A 84 13.04 -18.17 -32.87
N PRO A 85 12.09 -19.13 -32.67
CA PRO A 85 12.08 -20.39 -33.39
C PRO A 85 12.08 -20.22 -34.93
N ASP A 86 12.64 -21.17 -35.66
CA ASP A 86 12.75 -21.12 -37.14
C ASP A 86 11.39 -21.13 -37.86
N THR A 87 10.32 -21.53 -37.19
CA THR A 87 8.95 -21.49 -37.69
C THR A 87 8.26 -20.14 -37.52
N TRP A 88 8.90 -19.23 -36.78
CA TRP A 88 8.40 -17.89 -36.50
C TRP A 88 9.06 -16.86 -37.40
N GLU A 89 8.40 -15.67 -37.51
CA GLU A 89 8.97 -14.56 -38.26
C GLU A 89 8.95 -13.26 -37.43
N TRP A 90 10.00 -12.45 -37.53
CA TRP A 90 9.96 -11.07 -37.09
C TRP A 90 9.28 -10.20 -38.15
N VAL A 91 8.25 -9.45 -37.75
CA VAL A 91 7.51 -8.58 -38.68
C VAL A 91 7.29 -7.19 -38.11
N ARG A 92 7.20 -6.19 -38.96
CA ARG A 92 6.70 -4.86 -38.54
C ARG A 92 5.24 -4.96 -38.20
N PHE A 93 4.82 -4.31 -37.11
CA PHE A 93 3.44 -4.37 -36.66
C PHE A 93 2.48 -3.84 -37.72
N SER A 94 2.88 -2.79 -38.51
CA SER A 94 2.12 -2.27 -39.67
C SER A 94 1.83 -3.31 -40.76
N THR A 95 2.58 -4.39 -40.82
CA THR A 95 2.31 -5.49 -41.75
C THR A 95 1.07 -6.26 -41.38
N LEU A 96 0.80 -6.38 -40.08
CA LEU A 96 -0.26 -7.24 -39.51
C LEU A 96 -1.57 -6.50 -39.21
N VAL A 97 -1.53 -5.16 -39.06
CA VAL A 97 -2.66 -4.39 -38.51
C VAL A 97 -2.76 -3.01 -39.16
N GLU A 98 -3.93 -2.39 -39.04
CA GLU A 98 -4.13 -0.97 -39.28
C GLU A 98 -4.17 -0.20 -37.96
N ILE A 99 -3.45 0.94 -37.87
CA ILE A 99 -3.35 1.77 -36.67
C ILE A 99 -3.82 3.18 -36.98
N VAL A 100 -4.87 3.61 -36.28
CA VAL A 100 -5.43 4.95 -36.45
C VAL A 100 -5.57 5.67 -35.12
N ARG A 101 -5.30 6.98 -35.12
CA ARG A 101 -5.45 7.80 -33.93
C ARG A 101 -6.89 8.25 -33.74
N GLY A 102 -7.35 8.29 -32.50
CA GLY A 102 -8.59 8.95 -32.11
C GLY A 102 -8.53 10.47 -32.28
N GLY A 103 -9.64 11.14 -32.04
CA GLY A 103 -9.73 12.59 -32.14
C GLY A 103 -10.65 13.15 -31.06
N SER A 104 -10.53 14.44 -30.76
CA SER A 104 -11.36 15.12 -29.77
C SER A 104 -12.03 16.33 -30.37
N PRO A 105 -13.37 16.37 -30.40
CA PRO A 105 -14.12 17.58 -30.77
C PRO A 105 -13.75 18.72 -29.80
N ARG A 106 -13.52 19.91 -30.33
CA ARG A 106 -13.15 21.09 -29.52
C ARG A 106 -14.06 22.29 -29.82
N PRO A 107 -14.49 23.02 -28.77
CA PRO A 107 -14.37 22.69 -27.35
C PRO A 107 -15.28 21.51 -26.97
N ILE A 108 -14.79 20.56 -26.20
CA ILE A 108 -15.51 19.29 -25.93
C ILE A 108 -16.86 19.52 -25.22
N LYS A 109 -16.96 20.56 -24.38
CA LYS A 109 -18.18 20.90 -23.62
C LYS A 109 -19.42 21.10 -24.55
N ASP A 110 -19.22 21.59 -25.77
CA ASP A 110 -20.31 21.85 -26.72
C ASP A 110 -20.88 20.55 -27.33
N TYR A 111 -20.08 19.48 -27.25
CA TYR A 111 -20.42 18.19 -27.83
C TYR A 111 -20.85 17.16 -26.77
N LEU A 112 -20.62 17.39 -25.47
CA LEU A 112 -21.11 16.50 -24.43
C LEU A 112 -22.63 16.48 -24.38
N THR A 113 -23.22 15.31 -24.11
CA THR A 113 -24.67 15.13 -24.00
C THR A 113 -25.00 14.03 -22.98
N SER A 114 -26.17 14.15 -22.35
CA SER A 114 -26.78 13.10 -21.52
C SER A 114 -27.93 12.38 -22.25
N GLU A 115 -28.18 12.68 -23.50
CA GLU A 115 -29.26 12.08 -24.30
C GLU A 115 -29.03 10.57 -24.48
N VAL A 116 -30.11 9.81 -24.54
CA VAL A 116 -30.08 8.34 -24.64
C VAL A 116 -29.40 7.89 -25.94
N ASP A 117 -29.61 8.59 -27.03
CA ASP A 117 -29.05 8.31 -28.35
C ASP A 117 -27.67 8.93 -28.60
N GLY A 118 -27.06 9.52 -27.57
CA GLY A 118 -25.69 10.00 -27.57
C GLY A 118 -24.69 8.86 -27.79
N ILE A 119 -23.56 9.19 -28.44
CA ILE A 119 -22.47 8.24 -28.73
C ILE A 119 -21.52 8.17 -27.53
N ASN A 120 -21.20 6.97 -27.08
CA ASN A 120 -20.20 6.77 -26.01
C ASN A 120 -18.89 7.50 -26.35
N TRP A 121 -18.38 8.29 -25.40
CA TRP A 121 -17.13 9.03 -25.52
C TRP A 121 -16.04 8.36 -24.69
N ILE A 122 -15.24 7.51 -25.34
CA ILE A 122 -14.29 6.61 -24.71
C ILE A 122 -13.00 7.36 -24.39
N LYS A 123 -12.71 7.52 -23.10
CA LYS A 123 -11.50 8.18 -22.57
C LYS A 123 -10.60 7.20 -21.84
N ILE A 124 -9.34 7.56 -21.61
CA ILE A 124 -8.40 6.76 -20.79
C ILE A 124 -8.94 6.58 -19.35
N GLY A 125 -9.69 7.56 -18.83
CA GLY A 125 -10.32 7.47 -17.50
C GLY A 125 -11.48 6.46 -17.37
N ASP A 126 -11.89 5.81 -18.46
CA ASP A 126 -12.87 4.71 -18.45
C ASP A 126 -12.20 3.33 -18.29
N THR A 127 -10.87 3.29 -18.15
CA THR A 127 -10.11 2.05 -17.95
C THR A 127 -9.80 1.81 -16.47
N GLU A 128 -9.77 0.54 -16.07
CA GLU A 128 -9.28 0.09 -14.78
C GLU A 128 -7.92 -0.60 -14.94
N LYS A 129 -7.03 -0.41 -13.98
CA LYS A 129 -5.68 -1.00 -14.03
C LYS A 129 -5.77 -2.53 -13.89
N GLY A 130 -5.22 -3.23 -14.88
CA GLY A 130 -5.22 -4.70 -14.92
C GLY A 130 -6.40 -5.31 -15.66
N GLU A 131 -7.42 -4.51 -16.01
CA GLU A 131 -8.54 -4.99 -16.82
C GLU A 131 -8.15 -5.10 -18.31
N LYS A 132 -8.64 -6.16 -18.95
CA LYS A 132 -8.47 -6.41 -20.40
C LYS A 132 -9.49 -5.68 -21.24
N TYR A 133 -10.70 -5.46 -20.69
CA TYR A 133 -11.84 -4.95 -21.42
C TYR A 133 -12.32 -3.59 -20.91
N ILE A 134 -12.76 -2.72 -21.81
CA ILE A 134 -13.51 -1.50 -21.49
C ILE A 134 -15.00 -1.83 -21.62
N ASN A 135 -15.67 -1.99 -20.49
CA ASN A 135 -17.08 -2.40 -20.41
C ASN A 135 -18.04 -1.23 -20.26
N ASN A 136 -17.61 -0.15 -19.58
CA ASN A 136 -18.44 0.97 -19.22
C ASN A 136 -17.80 2.29 -19.65
N VAL A 137 -18.60 3.23 -20.13
CA VAL A 137 -18.18 4.56 -20.54
C VAL A 137 -19.05 5.60 -19.84
N LYS A 138 -18.39 6.57 -19.21
CA LYS A 138 -19.05 7.55 -18.33
C LYS A 138 -19.73 8.68 -19.09
N GLU A 139 -19.20 9.07 -20.25
CA GLU A 139 -19.64 10.24 -20.98
C GLU A 139 -20.10 9.88 -22.40
N LYS A 140 -21.00 10.72 -22.96
CA LYS A 140 -21.46 10.62 -24.35
C LYS A 140 -21.25 11.93 -25.06
N ILE A 141 -21.13 11.87 -26.41
CA ILE A 141 -21.10 13.03 -27.29
C ILE A 141 -22.27 13.01 -28.25
N LYS A 142 -22.65 14.20 -28.72
CA LYS A 142 -23.64 14.39 -29.79
C LYS A 142 -23.13 13.78 -31.10
N LYS A 143 -24.03 13.30 -31.95
CA LYS A 143 -23.71 12.79 -33.31
C LYS A 143 -22.94 13.79 -34.15
N SER A 144 -23.17 15.10 -33.96
CA SER A 144 -22.44 16.17 -34.65
C SER A 144 -20.94 16.22 -34.36
N GLY A 145 -20.48 15.57 -33.27
CA GLY A 145 -19.06 15.45 -32.93
C GLY A 145 -18.33 14.34 -33.70
N LEU A 146 -19.02 13.40 -34.34
CA LEU A 146 -18.41 12.22 -34.97
C LEU A 146 -17.43 12.58 -36.10
N ASN A 147 -17.64 13.66 -36.83
CA ASN A 147 -16.74 14.12 -37.89
C ASN A 147 -15.37 14.62 -37.36
N LYS A 148 -15.25 14.84 -36.06
CA LYS A 148 -14.04 15.34 -35.37
C LYS A 148 -13.36 14.30 -34.51
N THR A 149 -13.88 13.09 -34.49
CA THR A 149 -13.34 11.93 -33.74
C THR A 149 -13.39 10.70 -34.63
N ARG A 150 -13.07 9.55 -34.06
CA ARG A 150 -13.17 8.27 -34.75
C ARG A 150 -14.14 7.36 -34.01
N PHE A 151 -15.16 6.91 -34.72
CA PHE A 151 -16.06 5.86 -34.23
C PHE A 151 -15.42 4.50 -34.42
N VAL A 152 -15.50 3.67 -33.40
CA VAL A 152 -14.98 2.30 -33.36
C VAL A 152 -16.04 1.35 -32.78
N LYS A 153 -15.98 0.10 -33.19
CA LYS A 153 -16.94 -0.91 -32.77
C LYS A 153 -16.39 -1.75 -31.61
N LYS A 154 -17.30 -2.41 -30.92
CA LYS A 154 -16.97 -3.49 -29.98
C LYS A 154 -15.99 -4.48 -30.63
N GLY A 155 -15.01 -4.96 -29.88
CA GLY A 155 -13.93 -5.81 -30.38
C GLY A 155 -12.69 -5.06 -30.85
N THR A 156 -12.76 -3.75 -31.10
CA THR A 156 -11.58 -2.96 -31.49
C THR A 156 -10.57 -2.93 -30.35
N PHE A 157 -9.29 -3.10 -30.69
CA PHE A 157 -8.20 -2.85 -29.76
C PHE A 157 -7.91 -1.36 -29.63
N LEU A 158 -7.71 -0.91 -28.39
CA LEU A 158 -7.22 0.44 -28.10
C LEU A 158 -5.88 0.36 -27.38
N LEU A 159 -4.95 1.21 -27.78
CA LEU A 159 -3.66 1.39 -27.13
C LEU A 159 -3.55 2.82 -26.61
N THR A 160 -3.18 3.00 -25.35
CA THR A 160 -2.94 4.33 -24.78
C THR A 160 -1.70 4.95 -25.39
N ASN A 161 -1.79 6.23 -25.84
CA ASN A 161 -0.69 6.92 -26.51
C ASN A 161 0.07 7.92 -25.64
N SER A 162 -0.49 8.32 -24.47
CA SER A 162 0.09 9.33 -23.59
C SER A 162 -0.11 9.00 -22.10
N ILE A 163 0.62 9.64 -21.18
CA ILE A 163 0.59 9.46 -19.71
C ILE A 163 0.92 8.02 -19.30
N SER A 164 0.01 7.07 -19.48
CA SER A 164 0.21 5.63 -19.25
C SER A 164 0.32 4.88 -20.59
N PHE A 165 1.18 5.36 -21.49
CA PHE A 165 1.29 4.88 -22.88
C PHE A 165 1.57 3.38 -22.98
N GLY A 166 1.16 2.79 -24.10
CA GLY A 166 1.46 1.41 -24.46
C GLY A 166 0.61 0.36 -23.75
N ARG A 167 -0.49 0.73 -23.09
CA ARG A 167 -1.40 -0.25 -22.48
C ARG A 167 -2.50 -0.64 -23.45
N PRO A 168 -2.65 -1.93 -23.78
CA PRO A 168 -3.70 -2.42 -24.64
C PRO A 168 -5.00 -2.66 -23.85
N TYR A 169 -6.13 -2.39 -24.52
CA TYR A 169 -7.48 -2.69 -24.06
C TYR A 169 -8.33 -3.16 -25.22
N ILE A 170 -9.38 -3.91 -24.93
CA ILE A 170 -10.36 -4.38 -25.92
C ILE A 170 -11.70 -3.72 -25.60
N LEU A 171 -12.34 -3.11 -26.59
CA LEU A 171 -13.65 -2.51 -26.40
C LEU A 171 -14.76 -3.56 -26.30
N ASN A 172 -15.58 -3.44 -25.28
CA ASN A 172 -16.80 -4.25 -25.14
C ASN A 172 -18.07 -3.46 -25.48
N VAL A 173 -17.90 -2.20 -25.91
CA VAL A 173 -18.97 -1.26 -26.31
C VAL A 173 -18.57 -0.53 -27.59
N ASP A 174 -19.56 -0.07 -28.37
CA ASP A 174 -19.33 0.83 -29.50
C ASP A 174 -19.16 2.27 -29.00
N GLY A 175 -18.36 3.09 -29.69
CA GLY A 175 -18.22 4.49 -29.33
C GLY A 175 -17.18 5.26 -30.14
N ALA A 176 -17.05 6.53 -29.82
CA ALA A 176 -16.06 7.45 -30.37
C ALA A 176 -14.88 7.58 -29.42
N ILE A 177 -13.64 7.54 -29.91
CA ILE A 177 -12.44 7.50 -29.12
C ILE A 177 -11.73 8.86 -29.05
N HIS A 178 -11.31 9.22 -27.83
CA HIS A 178 -10.51 10.39 -27.53
C HIS A 178 -9.13 10.34 -28.22
N ASP A 179 -8.50 11.50 -28.44
CA ASP A 179 -7.18 11.63 -29.07
C ASP A 179 -6.00 11.03 -28.26
N GLY A 180 -6.26 10.58 -27.02
CA GLY A 180 -5.36 9.76 -26.20
C GLY A 180 -5.27 8.29 -26.60
N TRP A 181 -6.05 7.85 -27.61
CA TRP A 181 -6.11 6.47 -28.07
C TRP A 181 -5.53 6.27 -29.46
N LEU A 182 -4.92 5.12 -29.66
CA LEU A 182 -4.68 4.50 -30.97
C LEU A 182 -5.59 3.29 -31.07
N ALA A 183 -6.41 3.23 -32.13
CA ALA A 183 -7.21 2.06 -32.45
C ALA A 183 -6.43 1.14 -33.39
N ILE A 184 -6.44 -0.16 -33.08
CA ILE A 184 -5.79 -1.22 -33.85
C ILE A 184 -6.87 -2.13 -34.40
N SER A 185 -6.87 -2.34 -35.72
CA SER A 185 -7.86 -3.15 -36.46
C SER A 185 -7.20 -3.97 -37.56
N ASN A 186 -8.00 -4.79 -38.26
CA ASN A 186 -7.57 -5.63 -39.38
C ASN A 186 -6.48 -6.66 -39.03
N TYR A 187 -6.48 -7.16 -37.78
CA TYR A 187 -5.54 -8.16 -37.28
C TYR A 187 -6.02 -9.60 -37.45
N GLU A 188 -7.30 -9.81 -37.70
CA GLU A 188 -8.00 -11.11 -37.59
C GLU A 188 -7.47 -12.16 -38.56
N ASN A 189 -6.88 -11.76 -39.69
CA ASN A 189 -6.27 -12.67 -40.67
C ASN A 189 -4.83 -13.10 -40.31
N SER A 190 -4.22 -12.46 -39.30
CA SER A 190 -2.79 -12.63 -38.96
C SER A 190 -2.56 -13.02 -37.52
N LEU A 191 -3.40 -12.54 -36.61
CA LEU A 191 -3.21 -12.67 -35.18
C LEU A 191 -4.50 -13.15 -34.49
N ASN A 192 -4.33 -14.09 -33.57
CA ASN A 192 -5.38 -14.35 -32.60
C ASN A 192 -5.53 -13.13 -31.67
N LYS A 193 -6.77 -12.77 -31.35
CA LYS A 193 -7.09 -11.61 -30.52
C LYS A 193 -6.38 -11.63 -29.15
N ASP A 194 -6.37 -12.78 -28.50
CA ASP A 194 -5.79 -12.90 -27.17
C ASP A 194 -4.25 -12.95 -27.23
N TYR A 195 -3.68 -13.50 -28.30
CA TYR A 195 -2.24 -13.40 -28.56
C TYR A 195 -1.83 -11.93 -28.75
N LEU A 196 -2.58 -11.18 -29.56
CA LEU A 196 -2.34 -9.73 -29.74
C LEU A 196 -2.40 -8.96 -28.41
N PHE A 197 -3.32 -9.31 -27.53
CA PHE A 197 -3.39 -8.71 -26.21
C PHE A 197 -2.15 -8.99 -25.37
N TYR A 198 -1.70 -10.25 -25.31
CA TYR A 198 -0.55 -10.64 -24.53
C TYR A 198 0.76 -10.08 -25.09
N ILE A 199 0.95 -10.06 -26.41
CA ILE A 199 2.17 -9.47 -26.99
C ILE A 199 2.25 -7.95 -26.72
N LEU A 200 1.16 -7.21 -26.88
CA LEU A 200 1.11 -5.77 -26.57
C LEU A 200 1.29 -5.49 -25.07
N SER A 201 0.95 -6.45 -24.20
CA SER A 201 1.16 -6.36 -22.74
C SER A 201 2.54 -6.79 -22.30
N SER A 202 3.36 -7.33 -23.20
CA SER A 202 4.67 -7.90 -22.87
C SER A 202 5.75 -6.83 -22.72
N ASN A 203 6.79 -7.16 -21.95
CA ASN A 203 7.99 -6.32 -21.82
C ASN A 203 8.72 -6.12 -23.16
N VAL A 204 8.62 -7.07 -24.08
CA VAL A 204 9.21 -6.99 -25.42
C VAL A 204 8.71 -5.78 -26.18
N VAL A 205 7.40 -5.59 -26.21
CA VAL A 205 6.77 -4.44 -26.88
C VAL A 205 6.95 -3.16 -26.07
N TYR A 206 6.80 -3.25 -24.74
CA TYR A 206 6.95 -2.08 -23.89
C TYR A 206 8.38 -1.48 -23.95
N SER A 207 9.42 -2.31 -24.01
CA SER A 207 10.81 -1.86 -24.14
C SER A 207 11.04 -1.14 -25.47
N GLN A 208 10.44 -1.62 -26.57
CA GLN A 208 10.50 -0.94 -27.86
C GLN A 208 9.80 0.43 -27.80
N PHE A 209 8.63 0.52 -27.14
CA PHE A 209 7.96 1.80 -26.93
C PHE A 209 8.83 2.79 -26.14
N LEU A 210 9.48 2.33 -25.07
CA LEU A 210 10.41 3.16 -24.29
C LEU A 210 11.56 3.69 -25.14
N SER A 211 12.17 2.85 -25.98
CA SER A 211 13.24 3.26 -26.88
C SER A 211 12.78 4.34 -27.88
N LEU A 212 11.59 4.18 -28.47
CA LEU A 212 11.04 5.10 -29.45
C LEU A 212 10.64 6.48 -28.90
N ILE A 213 10.43 6.60 -27.58
CA ILE A 213 10.12 7.88 -26.92
C ILE A 213 11.30 8.45 -26.12
N SER A 214 12.42 7.74 -26.06
CA SER A 214 13.64 8.21 -25.40
C SER A 214 14.12 9.51 -26.02
N GLY A 215 14.52 10.49 -25.18
CA GLY A 215 14.97 11.82 -25.63
C GLY A 215 13.86 12.80 -26.04
N ALA A 216 12.60 12.40 -26.08
CA ALA A 216 11.50 13.30 -26.40
C ALA A 216 11.03 14.10 -25.16
N VAL A 217 10.84 15.42 -25.33
CA VAL A 217 10.29 16.32 -24.28
C VAL A 217 8.88 15.88 -23.86
N VAL A 218 8.07 15.42 -24.83
CA VAL A 218 6.73 14.87 -24.57
C VAL A 218 6.73 13.37 -24.88
N LYS A 219 6.55 12.55 -23.86
CA LYS A 219 6.43 11.09 -24.00
C LYS A 219 5.09 10.73 -24.65
N ASN A 220 5.07 10.61 -25.97
CA ASN A 220 3.87 10.29 -26.74
C ASN A 220 4.19 9.24 -27.82
N LEU A 221 3.35 8.20 -27.91
CA LEU A 221 3.33 7.22 -28.97
C LEU A 221 2.37 7.68 -30.07
N ASN A 222 2.89 7.99 -31.25
CA ASN A 222 2.05 8.20 -32.43
C ASN A 222 1.87 6.88 -33.20
N SER A 223 0.95 6.88 -34.18
CA SER A 223 0.67 5.70 -35.03
C SER A 223 1.91 5.15 -35.72
N ASP A 224 2.79 6.04 -36.25
CA ASP A 224 4.00 5.62 -36.97
C ASP A 224 5.00 4.89 -36.06
N LYS A 225 5.16 5.36 -34.81
CA LYS A 225 6.01 4.70 -33.81
C LYS A 225 5.46 3.31 -33.45
N VAL A 226 4.16 3.20 -33.23
CA VAL A 226 3.54 1.90 -32.92
C VAL A 226 3.58 0.97 -34.13
N ALA A 227 3.40 1.51 -35.34
CA ALA A 227 3.49 0.77 -36.60
C ALA A 227 4.88 0.16 -36.83
N SER A 228 5.96 0.82 -36.35
CA SER A 228 7.35 0.45 -36.59
C SER A 228 7.89 -0.62 -35.65
N ILE A 229 7.21 -0.98 -34.56
CA ILE A 229 7.71 -2.01 -33.65
C ILE A 229 7.79 -3.39 -34.31
N LEU A 230 8.67 -4.22 -33.77
CA LEU A 230 8.85 -5.60 -34.18
C LEU A 230 7.97 -6.54 -33.35
N ILE A 231 7.22 -7.38 -34.06
CA ILE A 231 6.33 -8.39 -33.44
C ILE A 231 6.86 -9.78 -33.84
N PRO A 232 7.08 -10.71 -32.88
CA PRO A 232 7.34 -12.09 -33.19
C PRO A 232 6.01 -12.75 -33.58
N LEU A 233 5.97 -13.30 -34.79
CA LEU A 233 4.78 -13.93 -35.36
C LEU A 233 4.94 -15.45 -35.38
N PRO A 234 4.24 -16.19 -34.50
CA PRO A 234 4.17 -17.64 -34.55
C PRO A 234 3.17 -18.15 -35.60
N PRO A 235 3.25 -19.41 -35.98
CA PRO A 235 2.15 -20.10 -36.68
C PRO A 235 0.81 -19.89 -35.96
N LEU A 236 -0.30 -19.75 -36.71
CA LEU A 236 -1.63 -19.51 -36.12
C LEU A 236 -2.05 -20.58 -35.11
N ALA A 237 -1.75 -21.85 -35.40
CA ALA A 237 -2.04 -22.97 -34.49
C ALA A 237 -1.21 -22.86 -33.19
N GLU A 238 0.02 -22.36 -33.28
CA GLU A 238 0.88 -22.19 -32.13
C GLU A 238 0.45 -20.97 -31.27
N GLN A 239 -0.05 -19.89 -31.91
CA GLN A 239 -0.65 -18.77 -31.15
C GLN A 239 -1.72 -19.25 -30.19
N GLN A 240 -2.59 -20.18 -30.61
CA GLN A 240 -3.63 -20.73 -29.75
C GLN A 240 -3.06 -21.53 -28.57
N ARG A 241 -2.06 -22.41 -28.83
CA ARG A 241 -1.40 -23.14 -27.74
C ARG A 241 -0.67 -22.24 -26.75
N ILE A 242 -0.05 -21.16 -27.25
CA ILE A 242 0.59 -20.15 -26.40
C ILE A 242 -0.43 -19.48 -25.49
N ILE A 243 -1.60 -19.09 -26.02
CA ILE A 243 -2.68 -18.47 -25.23
C ILE A 243 -3.13 -19.41 -24.11
N GLU A 244 -3.44 -20.67 -24.44
CA GLU A 244 -3.89 -21.69 -23.47
C GLU A 244 -2.83 -21.90 -22.37
N ALA A 245 -1.55 -21.94 -22.75
CA ALA A 245 -0.46 -22.10 -21.80
C ALA A 245 -0.28 -20.84 -20.90
N ILE A 246 -0.42 -19.63 -21.48
CA ILE A 246 -0.38 -18.37 -20.70
C ILE A 246 -1.53 -18.35 -19.70
N GLU A 247 -2.76 -18.59 -20.14
CA GLU A 247 -3.96 -18.52 -19.28
C GLU A 247 -3.89 -19.54 -18.15
N SER A 248 -3.51 -20.79 -18.45
CA SER A 248 -3.30 -21.82 -17.43
C SER A 248 -2.18 -21.46 -16.43
N ALA A 249 -1.10 -20.84 -16.92
CA ALA A 249 -0.02 -20.40 -16.04
C ALA A 249 -0.42 -19.19 -15.19
N LEU A 250 -1.18 -18.23 -15.74
CA LEU A 250 -1.65 -17.06 -15.01
C LEU A 250 -2.64 -17.42 -13.91
N GLU A 251 -3.52 -18.40 -14.13
CA GLU A 251 -4.41 -18.93 -13.09
C GLU A 251 -3.61 -19.42 -11.87
N LYS A 252 -2.55 -20.20 -12.10
CA LYS A 252 -1.65 -20.65 -11.02
C LYS A 252 -0.90 -19.50 -10.35
N VAL A 253 -0.56 -18.45 -11.09
CA VAL A 253 0.08 -17.25 -10.51
C VAL A 253 -0.90 -16.49 -9.64
N ASP A 254 -2.18 -16.45 -9.97
CA ASP A 254 -3.19 -15.81 -9.13
C ASP A 254 -3.39 -16.56 -7.81
N GLU A 255 -3.44 -17.90 -7.82
CA GLU A 255 -3.41 -18.73 -6.60
C GLU A 255 -2.15 -18.48 -5.75
N TYR A 256 -0.99 -18.41 -6.41
CA TYR A 256 0.28 -18.07 -5.74
C TYR A 256 0.23 -16.67 -5.15
N ALA A 257 -0.36 -15.69 -5.85
CA ALA A 257 -0.46 -14.30 -5.39
C ALA A 257 -1.27 -14.18 -4.09
N GLU A 258 -2.35 -14.95 -3.93
CA GLU A 258 -3.11 -14.98 -2.67
C GLU A 258 -2.23 -15.45 -1.51
N SER A 259 -1.49 -16.54 -1.70
CA SER A 259 -0.59 -17.08 -0.68
C SER A 259 0.58 -16.14 -0.38
N TYR A 260 1.18 -15.53 -1.40
CA TYR A 260 2.26 -14.56 -1.30
C TYR A 260 1.82 -13.31 -0.52
N ASN A 261 0.69 -12.73 -0.89
CA ASN A 261 0.14 -11.54 -0.22
C ASN A 261 -0.22 -11.82 1.24
N ARG A 262 -0.76 -13.02 1.52
CA ARG A 262 -1.06 -13.46 2.89
C ARG A 262 0.22 -13.58 3.73
N LEU A 263 1.27 -14.17 3.17
CA LEU A 263 2.57 -14.30 3.84
C LEU A 263 3.17 -12.91 4.11
N GLU A 264 3.17 -12.03 3.11
CA GLU A 264 3.68 -10.65 3.26
C GLU A 264 2.93 -9.87 4.37
N GLN A 265 1.60 -10.03 4.43
CA GLN A 265 0.80 -9.41 5.50
C GLN A 265 1.11 -10.01 6.89
N LEU A 266 1.37 -11.33 6.95
CA LEU A 266 1.78 -11.98 8.19
C LEU A 266 3.15 -11.47 8.64
N ASP A 267 4.12 -11.41 7.73
CA ASP A 267 5.46 -10.91 8.03
C ASP A 267 5.44 -9.47 8.52
N LYS A 268 4.68 -8.58 7.88
CA LYS A 268 4.52 -7.19 8.31
C LYS A 268 3.91 -7.05 9.71
N LYS A 269 3.00 -7.94 10.10
CA LYS A 269 2.28 -7.89 11.39
C LYS A 269 2.94 -8.71 12.49
N PHE A 270 3.85 -9.60 12.13
CA PHE A 270 4.42 -10.55 13.06
C PHE A 270 5.27 -9.89 14.16
N PRO A 271 6.14 -8.89 13.87
CA PRO A 271 6.91 -8.21 14.90
C PRO A 271 6.03 -7.60 16.00
N ASP A 272 4.96 -6.92 15.62
CA ASP A 272 4.02 -6.31 16.57
C ASP A 272 3.27 -7.37 17.40
N LYS A 273 2.87 -8.47 16.77
CA LYS A 273 2.23 -9.59 17.48
C LYS A 273 3.18 -10.24 18.45
N LEU A 274 4.44 -10.43 18.06
CA LEU A 274 5.47 -11.02 18.92
C LEU A 274 5.76 -10.12 20.13
N LYS A 275 5.93 -8.80 19.92
CA LYS A 275 6.11 -7.83 21.01
C LYS A 275 4.91 -7.86 21.98
N LYS A 276 3.69 -7.92 21.47
CA LYS A 276 2.48 -8.05 22.32
C LYS A 276 2.48 -9.36 23.12
N SER A 277 2.90 -10.46 22.52
CA SER A 277 3.01 -11.75 23.21
C SER A 277 4.07 -11.69 24.31
N ILE A 278 5.22 -11.08 24.06
CA ILE A 278 6.27 -10.86 25.06
C ILE A 278 5.71 -10.06 26.25
N LEU A 279 5.00 -8.96 26.00
CA LEU A 279 4.38 -8.16 27.08
C LEU A 279 3.32 -8.96 27.85
N GLN A 280 2.56 -9.80 27.17
CA GLN A 280 1.58 -10.64 27.84
C GLN A 280 2.25 -11.65 28.78
N TYR A 281 3.30 -12.32 28.33
CA TYR A 281 4.08 -13.25 29.17
C TYR A 281 4.75 -12.52 30.36
N ALA A 282 5.29 -11.33 30.11
CA ALA A 282 5.89 -10.49 31.14
C ALA A 282 4.87 -10.17 32.25
N MET A 283 3.67 -9.70 31.86
CA MET A 283 2.63 -9.27 32.84
C MET A 283 1.89 -10.45 33.50
N GLN A 284 2.19 -11.67 33.09
CA GLN A 284 1.75 -12.89 33.78
C GLN A 284 2.82 -13.48 34.69
N GLY A 285 3.99 -12.81 34.86
CA GLY A 285 5.12 -13.30 35.62
C GLY A 285 5.78 -14.55 35.04
N LYS A 286 5.65 -14.77 33.71
CA LYS A 286 6.16 -15.96 33.01
C LYS A 286 7.44 -15.72 32.24
N LEU A 287 7.95 -14.48 32.25
CA LEU A 287 9.09 -14.08 31.42
C LEU A 287 10.42 -14.28 32.13
N VAL A 288 10.43 -14.18 33.45
CA VAL A 288 11.59 -14.38 34.34
C VAL A 288 11.23 -15.39 35.43
N GLU A 289 12.26 -16.01 36.03
CA GLU A 289 12.07 -16.89 37.19
C GLU A 289 11.82 -16.03 38.45
N GLN A 290 10.95 -16.51 39.32
CA GLN A 290 10.64 -15.85 40.59
C GLN A 290 11.72 -16.16 41.62
N ASP A 291 12.28 -15.15 42.27
CA ASP A 291 13.21 -15.35 43.40
C ASP A 291 12.43 -15.17 44.72
N PRO A 292 12.37 -16.19 45.58
CA PRO A 292 11.73 -16.07 46.88
C PRO A 292 12.43 -15.10 47.83
N ASN A 293 13.66 -14.67 47.53
CA ASN A 293 14.41 -13.69 48.32
C ASN A 293 14.21 -12.24 47.88
N ASP A 294 13.51 -12.00 46.78
CA ASP A 294 13.17 -10.64 46.33
C ASP A 294 12.41 -9.89 47.45
N GLU A 295 12.64 -8.56 47.55
CA GLU A 295 11.86 -7.72 48.47
C GLU A 295 10.38 -7.86 48.19
N SER A 296 9.56 -7.90 49.24
CA SER A 296 8.10 -7.92 49.06
C SER A 296 7.64 -6.66 48.36
N VAL A 297 6.62 -6.81 47.51
CA VAL A 297 5.94 -5.64 46.89
C VAL A 297 5.46 -4.63 47.92
N GLU A 298 5.23 -5.05 49.17
CA GLU A 298 4.81 -4.16 50.26
C GLU A 298 5.83 -3.03 50.50
N VAL A 299 7.15 -3.27 50.33
CA VAL A 299 8.16 -2.22 50.44
C VAL A 299 7.95 -1.12 49.42
N LEU A 300 7.59 -1.47 48.19
CA LEU A 300 7.25 -0.49 47.15
C LEU A 300 5.92 0.24 47.48
N LEU A 301 4.95 -0.48 48.00
CA LEU A 301 3.67 0.13 48.42
C LEU A 301 3.86 1.11 49.59
N GLU A 302 4.77 0.84 50.50
CA GLU A 302 5.12 1.78 51.59
C GLU A 302 5.75 3.07 51.06
N LYS A 303 6.65 2.99 50.09
CA LYS A 303 7.21 4.16 49.42
C LYS A 303 6.09 5.00 48.72
N ILE A 304 5.18 4.34 48.06
CA ILE A 304 4.02 4.99 47.42
C ILE A 304 3.12 5.66 48.46
N ARG A 305 2.83 4.99 49.60
CA ARG A 305 2.03 5.59 50.70
C ARG A 305 2.71 6.83 51.27
N ALA A 306 4.03 6.77 51.51
CA ALA A 306 4.81 7.91 51.99
C ALA A 306 4.73 9.12 51.04
N GLU A 307 4.90 8.90 49.76
CA GLU A 307 4.79 10.00 48.77
C GLU A 307 3.35 10.54 48.68
N LYS A 308 2.34 9.67 48.71
CA LYS A 308 0.93 10.11 48.76
C LYS A 308 0.63 10.93 50.02
N GLN A 309 1.18 10.52 51.19
CA GLN A 309 1.02 11.28 52.44
C GLN A 309 1.65 12.68 52.31
N LYS A 310 2.86 12.77 51.77
CA LYS A 310 3.53 14.06 51.51
C LYS A 310 2.71 14.95 50.57
N LEU A 311 2.21 14.39 49.45
CA LEU A 311 1.38 15.13 48.50
C LEU A 311 0.03 15.58 49.11
N PHE A 312 -0.50 14.84 50.05
CA PHE A 312 -1.70 15.23 50.81
C PHE A 312 -1.38 16.41 51.77
N GLU A 313 -0.26 16.36 52.48
CA GLU A 313 0.21 17.45 53.34
C GLU A 313 0.49 18.73 52.56
N GLU A 314 0.97 18.61 51.32
CA GLU A 314 1.16 19.72 50.37
C GLU A 314 -0.16 20.18 49.74
N GLY A 315 -1.29 19.55 50.04
CA GLY A 315 -2.61 19.88 49.47
C GLY A 315 -2.79 19.54 47.98
N LYS A 316 -1.89 18.69 47.44
CA LYS A 316 -1.93 18.29 46.02
C LYS A 316 -2.87 17.13 45.71
N ILE A 317 -3.16 16.29 46.72
CA ILE A 317 -4.14 15.19 46.62
C ILE A 317 -5.14 15.26 47.80
N LYS A 318 -6.27 14.58 47.66
CA LYS A 318 -7.32 14.58 48.67
C LYS A 318 -7.19 13.37 49.60
N LYS A 319 -7.73 13.47 50.83
CA LYS A 319 -7.74 12.36 51.82
C LYS A 319 -8.24 11.03 51.26
N LYS A 320 -9.25 11.04 50.42
CA LYS A 320 -9.79 9.85 49.77
C LYS A 320 -8.84 9.16 48.79
N ASP A 321 -7.77 9.84 48.38
CA ASP A 321 -6.79 9.34 47.42
C ASP A 321 -5.56 8.74 48.13
N LEU A 322 -5.53 8.73 49.49
CA LEU A 322 -4.42 8.19 50.28
C LEU A 322 -4.41 6.65 50.28
N ASP A 323 -5.56 6.03 50.37
CA ASP A 323 -5.68 4.57 50.51
C ASP A 323 -5.25 3.86 49.22
N ILE A 324 -4.53 2.73 49.40
CA ILE A 324 -4.19 1.81 48.30
C ILE A 324 -5.06 0.56 48.47
N SER A 325 -5.85 0.26 47.44
CA SER A 325 -6.73 -0.90 47.42
C SER A 325 -6.04 -2.08 46.75
N ILE A 326 -5.46 -3.01 47.54
CA ILE A 326 -5.03 -4.29 47.02
C ILE A 326 -6.28 -5.12 46.70
N VAL A 327 -6.36 -5.54 45.44
CA VAL A 327 -7.47 -6.40 45.00
C VAL A 327 -7.04 -7.84 45.21
N SER A 328 -7.74 -8.53 46.15
CA SER A 328 -7.50 -9.96 46.36
C SER A 328 -7.82 -10.73 45.08
N GLN A 329 -6.97 -11.70 44.72
CA GLN A 329 -7.28 -12.64 43.65
C GLN A 329 -8.47 -13.50 44.12
N GLY A 330 -9.67 -13.16 43.69
CA GLY A 330 -10.82 -14.04 43.82
C GLY A 330 -10.80 -15.16 42.79
N ASP A 331 -11.75 -16.10 42.90
CA ASP A 331 -11.90 -17.18 41.91
C ASP A 331 -12.12 -16.70 40.46
N ASP A 332 -12.33 -15.40 40.29
CA ASP A 332 -12.54 -14.72 39.01
C ASP A 332 -11.28 -14.02 38.50
N ASN A 333 -10.29 -14.81 38.10
CA ASN A 333 -9.04 -14.39 37.48
C ASN A 333 -9.24 -13.82 36.04
N SER A 334 -10.25 -12.99 35.84
CA SER A 334 -10.79 -12.68 34.49
C SER A 334 -9.84 -11.91 33.57
N TYR A 335 -8.85 -11.15 34.08
CA TYR A 335 -7.99 -10.31 33.24
C TYR A 335 -6.55 -10.80 33.09
N TYR A 336 -5.86 -11.12 34.18
CA TYR A 336 -4.44 -11.48 34.17
C TYR A 336 -4.18 -12.98 34.28
N GLY A 337 -5.20 -13.79 34.60
CA GLY A 337 -5.04 -15.21 34.90
C GLY A 337 -4.22 -15.42 36.19
N ASN A 338 -3.51 -16.54 36.28
CA ASN A 338 -2.66 -16.81 37.45
C ASN A 338 -1.39 -15.96 37.34
N ILE A 339 -1.26 -14.93 38.18
CA ILE A 339 -0.02 -14.20 38.41
C ILE A 339 0.75 -14.84 39.57
N PRO A 340 2.06 -14.58 39.70
CA PRO A 340 2.86 -15.08 40.84
C PRO A 340 2.27 -14.66 42.19
N MET A 341 2.46 -15.50 43.21
CA MET A 341 1.88 -15.25 44.55
C MET A 341 2.53 -14.06 45.28
N ASN A 342 3.74 -13.68 44.90
CA ASN A 342 4.47 -12.53 45.42
C ASN A 342 4.09 -11.21 44.73
N TRP A 343 3.21 -11.25 43.71
CA TRP A 343 2.66 -10.05 43.03
C TRP A 343 1.35 -9.63 43.70
N VAL A 344 1.06 -8.34 43.57
CA VAL A 344 -0.25 -7.78 44.00
C VAL A 344 -0.96 -7.16 42.78
N VAL A 345 -2.29 -7.11 42.84
CA VAL A 345 -3.09 -6.39 41.87
C VAL A 345 -3.64 -5.11 42.52
N ILE A 346 -3.39 -3.97 41.89
CA ILE A 346 -3.82 -2.66 42.38
C ILE A 346 -4.52 -1.87 41.28
N LYS A 347 -5.17 -0.78 41.64
CA LYS A 347 -5.83 0.13 40.70
C LYS A 347 -4.84 1.17 40.15
N ILE A 348 -5.08 1.64 38.94
CA ILE A 348 -4.26 2.72 38.33
C ILE A 348 -4.17 3.95 39.24
N LYS A 349 -5.26 4.37 39.88
CA LYS A 349 -5.28 5.51 40.81
C LYS A 349 -4.37 5.34 42.02
N ASP A 350 -4.05 4.09 42.37
CA ASP A 350 -3.24 3.80 43.54
C ASP A 350 -1.76 3.97 43.29
N ILE A 351 -1.33 3.91 42.03
CA ILE A 351 0.08 4.04 41.62
C ILE A 351 0.37 5.31 40.81
N PHE A 352 -0.64 5.94 40.23
CA PHE A 352 -0.46 7.14 39.41
C PHE A 352 -1.30 8.32 39.90
N SER A 353 -0.70 9.50 39.90
CA SER A 353 -1.42 10.75 39.76
C SER A 353 -1.76 10.98 38.29
N MET A 354 -3.01 11.35 37.99
CA MET A 354 -3.50 11.50 36.62
C MET A 354 -3.96 12.93 36.35
N ASN A 355 -3.38 13.56 35.31
CA ASN A 355 -3.77 14.88 34.84
C ASN A 355 -4.24 14.84 33.39
N THR A 356 -5.09 15.81 33.04
CA THR A 356 -5.44 16.08 31.65
C THR A 356 -4.57 17.21 31.14
N GLY A 357 -4.08 17.12 29.92
CA GLY A 357 -3.29 18.18 29.31
C GLY A 357 -4.06 19.48 29.11
N LEU A 358 -3.38 20.47 28.54
CA LEU A 358 -3.85 21.84 28.32
C LEU A 358 -5.06 21.87 27.37
N SER A 359 -6.17 22.43 27.84
CA SER A 359 -7.32 22.77 26.98
C SER A 359 -7.10 24.17 26.37
N TYR A 360 -7.23 24.29 25.06
CA TYR A 360 -7.01 25.53 24.32
C TYR A 360 -8.01 25.66 23.16
N LYS A 361 -8.24 26.89 22.70
CA LYS A 361 -9.04 27.17 21.50
C LYS A 361 -8.14 27.32 20.29
N LYS A 362 -8.67 27.08 19.11
CA LYS A 362 -7.89 27.23 17.85
C LYS A 362 -7.30 28.65 17.68
N GLY A 363 -7.99 29.68 18.19
CA GLY A 363 -7.54 31.07 18.15
C GLY A 363 -6.40 31.39 19.11
N ASP A 364 -6.11 30.53 20.09
CA ASP A 364 -5.03 30.71 21.06
C ASP A 364 -3.67 30.25 20.53
N LEU A 365 -3.70 29.53 19.38
CA LEU A 365 -2.50 28.97 18.77
C LEU A 365 -1.63 30.03 18.14
N SER A 366 -0.32 29.91 18.33
CA SER A 366 0.69 30.80 17.76
C SER A 366 0.78 30.63 16.24
N ILE A 367 0.69 31.73 15.49
CA ILE A 367 0.81 31.74 14.03
C ILE A 367 2.28 31.52 13.58
N ASN A 368 3.25 31.88 14.45
CA ASN A 368 4.67 31.90 14.10
C ASN A 368 5.46 30.69 14.65
N ASN A 369 4.80 29.68 15.15
CA ASN A 369 5.41 28.52 15.82
C ASN A 369 6.37 28.92 16.98
N LYS A 370 6.03 30.02 17.69
CA LYS A 370 6.76 30.51 18.86
C LYS A 370 5.94 30.26 20.12
N GLY A 371 6.64 30.06 21.24
CA GLY A 371 6.04 29.82 22.55
C GLY A 371 6.22 28.36 22.98
N VAL A 372 5.29 27.88 23.78
CA VAL A 372 5.29 26.54 24.32
C VAL A 372 4.68 25.56 23.31
N ARG A 373 5.36 24.45 23.07
CA ARG A 373 4.94 23.40 22.13
C ARG A 373 3.83 22.56 22.75
N ILE A 374 2.80 22.25 21.97
CA ILE A 374 1.68 21.39 22.39
C ILE A 374 1.76 20.08 21.64
N ILE A 375 1.91 18.97 22.36
CA ILE A 375 1.82 17.63 21.79
C ILE A 375 0.37 17.13 21.69
N ARG A 376 0.12 16.28 20.71
CA ARG A 376 -1.18 15.71 20.41
C ARG A 376 -1.08 14.19 20.31
N GLY A 377 -2.20 13.49 20.09
CA GLY A 377 -2.23 12.03 19.94
C GLY A 377 -1.27 11.47 18.88
N GLY A 378 -0.95 12.24 17.83
CA GLY A 378 0.02 11.85 16.79
C GLY A 378 1.47 11.72 17.26
N ASN A 379 1.83 12.40 18.36
CA ASN A 379 3.15 12.33 18.98
C ASN A 379 3.37 11.02 19.76
N ILE A 380 2.29 10.26 20.00
CA ILE A 380 2.30 9.04 20.81
C ILE A 380 2.14 7.83 19.90
N LYS A 381 3.20 7.06 19.77
CA LYS A 381 3.22 5.73 19.16
C LYS A 381 3.23 4.66 20.26
N PRO A 382 2.93 3.39 19.96
CA PRO A 382 3.10 2.33 20.95
C PRO A 382 4.51 2.30 21.53
N LEU A 383 4.63 2.54 22.85
CA LEU A 383 5.88 2.56 23.63
C LEU A 383 6.84 3.73 23.32
N GLU A 384 6.52 4.63 22.39
CA GLU A 384 7.41 5.68 21.90
C GLU A 384 6.72 7.05 21.88
N PHE A 385 7.46 8.05 22.33
CA PHE A 385 7.11 9.46 22.23
C PHE A 385 8.05 10.18 21.25
N SER A 386 7.53 11.07 20.43
CA SER A 386 8.34 11.91 19.54
C SER A 386 7.70 13.28 19.31
N LEU A 387 8.54 14.31 19.25
CA LEU A 387 8.15 15.65 18.79
C LEU A 387 8.02 15.63 17.25
N LEU A 388 7.01 16.32 16.72
CA LEU A 388 6.74 16.36 15.28
C LEU A 388 6.89 17.80 14.75
N ASP A 389 7.32 17.96 13.51
CA ASP A 389 7.49 19.28 12.87
C ASP A 389 6.17 20.07 12.76
N ASN A 390 5.03 19.37 12.74
CA ASN A 390 3.71 19.96 12.67
C ASN A 390 3.00 20.09 14.03
N ASP A 391 3.75 20.06 15.13
CA ASP A 391 3.20 20.34 16.46
C ASP A 391 2.70 21.78 16.55
N TYR A 392 1.72 22.01 17.43
CA TYR A 392 1.19 23.33 17.67
C TYR A 392 2.03 24.08 18.71
N TYR A 393 1.88 25.39 18.73
CA TYR A 393 2.53 26.27 19.71
C TYR A 393 1.51 27.23 20.29
N ILE A 394 1.72 27.63 21.55
CA ILE A 394 0.86 28.55 22.28
C ILE A 394 1.70 29.48 23.14
N ASP A 395 1.21 30.70 23.37
CA ASP A 395 1.87 31.64 24.29
C ASP A 395 1.75 31.15 25.74
N THR A 396 2.78 31.41 26.56
CA THR A 396 2.85 31.01 27.98
C THR A 396 1.71 31.56 28.81
N GLN A 397 1.16 32.74 28.46
CA GLN A 397 0.01 33.36 29.14
C GLN A 397 -1.26 32.47 29.18
N PHE A 398 -1.39 31.53 28.24
CA PHE A 398 -2.51 30.60 28.19
C PHE A 398 -2.31 29.35 29.04
N ILE A 399 -1.14 29.19 29.68
CA ILE A 399 -0.82 28.04 30.51
C ILE A 399 -1.17 28.36 31.96
N SER A 400 -2.28 27.79 32.41
CA SER A 400 -2.83 28.04 33.74
C SER A 400 -2.26 27.11 34.84
N SER A 401 -1.50 26.08 34.48
CA SER A 401 -0.97 25.09 35.42
C SER A 401 0.34 24.49 34.95
N GLU A 402 1.32 24.42 35.84
CA GLU A 402 2.60 23.75 35.64
C GLU A 402 2.44 22.21 35.43
N GLN A 403 1.32 21.63 35.82
CA GLN A 403 1.05 20.19 35.72
C GLN A 403 0.90 19.71 34.28
N VAL A 404 0.70 20.59 33.30
CA VAL A 404 0.54 20.21 31.90
C VAL A 404 1.88 20.00 31.18
N TYR A 405 3.01 20.48 31.76
CA TYR A 405 4.34 20.24 31.21
C TYR A 405 4.73 18.77 31.30
N LEU A 406 5.49 18.32 30.28
CA LEU A 406 5.99 16.94 30.25
C LEU A 406 7.18 16.77 31.18
N LYS A 407 7.08 15.83 32.10
CA LYS A 407 8.12 15.52 33.09
C LYS A 407 8.69 14.11 32.88
N HIS A 408 9.95 13.97 33.25
CA HIS A 408 10.65 12.68 33.20
C HIS A 408 9.84 11.59 33.90
N ASN A 409 9.85 10.40 33.33
CA ASN A 409 9.15 9.21 33.82
C ASN A 409 7.61 9.26 33.81
N GLN A 410 7.00 10.35 33.36
CA GLN A 410 5.56 10.33 33.11
C GLN A 410 5.21 9.37 31.96
N LEU A 411 4.04 8.77 32.05
CA LEU A 411 3.41 8.04 30.96
C LEU A 411 2.29 8.89 30.37
N ILE A 412 2.17 8.88 29.05
CA ILE A 412 1.15 9.65 28.33
C ILE A 412 0.34 8.75 27.43
N THR A 413 -0.96 9.07 27.27
CA THR A 413 -1.86 8.32 26.38
C THR A 413 -2.92 9.24 25.77
N PRO A 414 -3.28 9.09 24.49
CA PRO A 414 -4.41 9.79 23.89
C PRO A 414 -5.72 9.25 24.45
N VAL A 415 -6.67 10.14 24.75
CA VAL A 415 -7.94 9.77 25.39
C VAL A 415 -9.17 10.01 24.54
N SER A 416 -9.04 10.74 23.44
CA SER A 416 -10.10 10.94 22.46
C SER A 416 -9.51 10.76 21.06
N THR A 417 -9.81 9.62 20.42
CA THR A 417 -9.17 9.23 19.16
C THR A 417 -9.96 8.12 18.47
N SER A 418 -9.51 7.70 17.26
CA SER A 418 -10.04 6.51 16.60
C SER A 418 -9.70 5.22 17.37
N LEU A 419 -10.49 4.17 17.19
CA LEU A 419 -10.32 2.91 17.94
C LEU A 419 -8.92 2.30 17.78
N GLU A 420 -8.29 2.46 16.62
CA GLU A 420 -6.93 1.95 16.35
C GLU A 420 -5.82 2.68 17.11
N HIS A 421 -6.12 3.86 17.66
CA HIS A 421 -5.19 4.66 18.45
C HIS A 421 -5.43 4.56 19.95
N ILE A 422 -6.52 3.91 20.39
CA ILE A 422 -6.76 3.64 21.80
C ILE A 422 -5.70 2.65 22.33
N GLY A 423 -5.22 2.89 23.55
CA GLY A 423 -4.25 2.02 24.23
C GLY A 423 -2.80 2.22 23.80
N LYS A 424 -2.49 3.32 23.12
CA LYS A 424 -1.10 3.75 22.92
C LYS A 424 -0.61 4.47 24.16
N PHE A 425 0.45 3.95 24.76
CA PHE A 425 1.14 4.58 25.87
C PHE A 425 2.60 4.84 25.49
N ALA A 426 3.15 5.94 25.98
CA ALA A 426 4.55 6.27 25.83
C ALA A 426 5.10 6.86 27.13
N ARG A 427 6.39 6.64 27.42
CA ARG A 427 7.11 7.22 28.54
C ARG A 427 7.85 8.50 28.09
N ILE A 428 7.86 9.51 28.93
CA ILE A 428 8.65 10.72 28.74
C ILE A 428 10.05 10.43 29.29
N ASP A 429 11.05 10.55 28.43
CA ASP A 429 12.46 10.15 28.68
C ASP A 429 13.27 11.19 29.44
N LYS A 430 12.78 12.43 29.51
CA LYS A 430 13.43 13.57 30.23
C LYS A 430 12.40 14.65 30.53
N ASP A 431 12.78 15.64 31.31
CA ASP A 431 12.00 16.87 31.41
C ASP A 431 12.05 17.65 30.09
N TYR A 432 10.90 18.10 29.62
CA TYR A 432 10.80 18.88 28.40
C TYR A 432 10.39 20.33 28.74
N ASP A 433 11.38 21.22 28.82
CA ASP A 433 11.12 22.63 28.99
C ASP A 433 10.39 23.21 27.77
N GLY A 434 9.27 23.86 28.01
CA GLY A 434 8.46 24.43 26.95
C GLY A 434 7.66 23.45 26.11
N VAL A 435 7.37 22.24 26.61
CA VAL A 435 6.48 21.26 25.97
C VAL A 435 5.37 20.84 26.91
N VAL A 436 4.12 20.95 26.46
CA VAL A 436 2.92 20.60 27.23
C VAL A 436 2.09 19.53 26.51
N ALA A 437 1.38 18.72 27.28
CA ALA A 437 0.37 17.83 26.74
C ALA A 437 -0.88 18.62 26.33
N GLY A 438 -1.47 18.32 25.19
CA GLY A 438 -2.78 18.85 24.78
C GLY A 438 -3.94 18.19 25.50
N GLY A 439 -5.10 18.86 25.53
CA GLY A 439 -6.26 18.48 26.33
C GLY A 439 -6.90 17.11 26.04
N PHE A 440 -6.48 16.45 24.96
CA PHE A 440 -6.90 15.07 24.64
C PHE A 440 -5.82 14.03 25.00
N ILE A 441 -4.90 14.37 25.90
CA ILE A 441 -3.87 13.48 26.42
C ILE A 441 -4.03 13.39 27.93
N PHE A 442 -4.00 12.18 28.51
CA PHE A 442 -3.75 11.99 29.92
C PHE A 442 -2.27 11.82 30.19
N GLN A 443 -1.82 12.49 31.26
CA GLN A 443 -0.51 12.37 31.87
C GLN A 443 -0.66 11.55 33.14
N LEU A 444 0.04 10.43 33.22
CA LEU A 444 0.07 9.53 34.38
C LEU A 444 1.45 9.65 35.00
N THR A 445 1.53 10.26 36.16
CA THR A 445 2.78 10.43 36.91
C THR A 445 2.82 9.37 38.02
N PRO A 446 3.76 8.40 37.98
CA PRO A 446 3.90 7.44 39.06
C PRO A 446 4.23 8.14 40.39
N PHE A 447 3.64 7.70 41.50
CA PHE A 447 3.99 8.21 42.83
C PHE A 447 5.42 7.84 43.24
N GLU A 448 5.89 6.66 42.84
CA GLU A 448 7.31 6.30 42.86
C GLU A 448 7.89 6.37 41.45
N SER A 449 8.71 7.37 41.22
CA SER A 449 9.13 7.78 39.86
C SER A 449 10.58 7.36 39.56
N SER A 450 10.86 6.05 39.57
CA SER A 450 12.12 5.52 39.02
C SER A 450 11.95 5.17 37.52
N GLU A 451 13.08 5.11 36.82
CA GLU A 451 13.06 4.71 35.39
C GLU A 451 12.58 3.27 35.23
N ILE A 452 12.99 2.37 36.10
CA ILE A 452 12.63 0.94 36.10
C ILE A 452 11.12 0.80 36.28
N ILE A 453 10.57 1.43 37.33
CA ILE A 453 9.13 1.38 37.63
C ILE A 453 8.33 1.96 36.45
N SER A 454 8.74 3.09 35.92
CA SER A 454 8.03 3.73 34.79
C SER A 454 8.06 2.90 33.52
N LYS A 455 9.17 2.19 33.22
CA LYS A 455 9.26 1.25 32.11
C LYS A 455 8.38 0.02 32.33
N PHE A 456 8.43 -0.57 33.52
CA PHE A 456 7.57 -1.71 33.86
C PHE A 456 6.08 -1.34 33.73
N LEU A 457 5.68 -0.18 34.26
CA LEU A 457 4.32 0.33 34.13
C LEU A 457 3.94 0.62 32.68
N LEU A 458 4.84 1.15 31.87
CA LEU A 458 4.63 1.33 30.42
C LEU A 458 4.34 -0.01 29.73
N PHE A 459 5.13 -1.04 30.02
CA PHE A 459 4.94 -2.37 29.45
C PHE A 459 3.62 -3.00 29.90
N ASN A 460 3.24 -2.78 31.17
CA ASN A 460 1.99 -3.24 31.72
C ASN A 460 0.80 -2.60 30.97
N LEU A 461 0.74 -1.25 30.90
CA LEU A 461 -0.32 -0.50 30.22
C LEU A 461 -0.35 -0.76 28.71
N SER A 462 0.75 -1.19 28.11
CA SER A 462 0.85 -1.54 26.68
C SER A 462 0.58 -3.03 26.41
N SER A 463 0.32 -3.83 27.44
CA SER A 463 0.07 -5.27 27.31
C SER A 463 -1.31 -5.57 26.73
N PRO A 464 -1.49 -6.71 26.04
CA PRO A 464 -2.79 -7.15 25.55
C PRO A 464 -3.83 -7.34 26.67
N LEU A 465 -3.37 -7.71 27.86
CA LEU A 465 -4.24 -7.93 29.02
C LEU A 465 -4.84 -6.61 29.51
N PHE A 466 -4.00 -5.57 29.63
CA PHE A 466 -4.49 -4.24 29.97
C PHE A 466 -5.37 -3.66 28.86
N TYR A 467 -4.99 -3.84 27.58
CA TYR A 467 -5.77 -3.37 26.45
C TYR A 467 -7.20 -3.96 26.43
N LYS A 468 -7.37 -5.21 26.85
CA LYS A 468 -8.69 -5.84 26.97
C LYS A 468 -9.58 -5.10 27.97
N GLN A 469 -9.06 -4.72 29.14
CA GLN A 469 -9.78 -3.93 30.13
C GLN A 469 -10.08 -2.52 29.60
N LEU A 470 -9.09 -1.86 29.00
CA LEU A 470 -9.20 -0.52 28.44
C LEU A 470 -10.29 -0.45 27.36
N LYS A 471 -10.33 -1.45 26.48
CA LYS A 471 -11.35 -1.55 25.44
C LYS A 471 -12.77 -1.67 26.02
N ALA A 472 -12.93 -2.38 27.13
CA ALA A 472 -14.24 -2.58 27.78
C ALA A 472 -14.83 -1.28 28.33
N ILE A 473 -13.98 -0.33 28.77
CA ILE A 473 -14.42 0.99 29.29
C ILE A 473 -14.52 2.08 28.24
N THR A 474 -14.02 1.82 27.01
CA THR A 474 -13.98 2.80 25.93
C THR A 474 -15.39 3.07 25.40
N LYS A 475 -15.79 4.35 25.31
CA LYS A 475 -17.11 4.77 24.84
C LYS A 475 -17.00 5.47 23.49
N LEU A 476 -17.93 5.13 22.59
CA LEU A 476 -18.08 5.84 21.31
C LEU A 476 -18.63 7.24 21.58
N SER A 477 -17.97 8.25 21.03
CA SER A 477 -18.36 9.65 21.08
C SER A 477 -18.44 10.20 19.65
N GLY A 478 -19.65 10.47 19.15
CA GLY A 478 -19.87 10.87 17.77
C GLY A 478 -19.74 9.72 16.75
N GLN A 479 -19.45 10.04 15.47
CA GLN A 479 -19.48 9.05 14.40
C GLN A 479 -18.23 8.12 14.33
N ALA A 480 -17.08 8.56 14.83
CA ALA A 480 -15.83 7.79 14.70
C ALA A 480 -14.81 8.03 15.84
N LEU A 481 -15.15 8.79 16.87
CA LEU A 481 -14.27 9.07 18.00
C LEU A 481 -14.64 8.22 19.21
N TYR A 482 -13.63 7.70 19.86
CA TYR A 482 -13.75 6.93 21.09
C TYR A 482 -13.08 7.68 22.23
N ASN A 483 -13.73 7.72 23.40
CA ASN A 483 -13.23 8.38 24.59
C ASN A 483 -12.97 7.38 25.71
N ILE A 484 -11.90 7.63 26.45
CA ILE A 484 -11.57 6.93 27.69
C ILE A 484 -11.93 7.86 28.85
N PRO A 485 -12.97 7.57 29.65
CA PRO A 485 -13.28 8.40 30.80
C PRO A 485 -12.22 8.26 31.89
N LYS A 486 -11.74 9.37 32.44
CA LYS A 486 -10.68 9.40 33.47
C LYS A 486 -11.06 8.55 34.70
N THR A 487 -12.30 8.68 35.15
CA THR A 487 -12.81 7.96 36.33
C THR A 487 -12.83 6.44 36.17
N THR A 488 -13.15 5.94 34.98
CA THR A 488 -13.15 4.50 34.72
C THR A 488 -11.74 3.97 34.45
N LEU A 489 -10.89 4.76 33.78
CA LEU A 489 -9.47 4.41 33.59
C LEU A 489 -8.77 4.26 34.94
N SER A 490 -9.04 5.16 35.89
CA SER A 490 -8.41 5.15 37.22
C SER A 490 -8.75 3.90 38.05
N GLU A 491 -9.86 3.19 37.75
CA GLU A 491 -10.28 1.97 38.42
C GLU A 491 -9.78 0.68 37.75
N LEU A 492 -9.11 0.76 36.58
CA LEU A 492 -8.57 -0.42 35.93
C LEU A 492 -7.43 -1.03 36.77
N LEU A 493 -7.31 -2.34 36.66
CA LEU A 493 -6.39 -3.15 37.44
C LEU A 493 -5.06 -3.35 36.73
N ILE A 494 -3.97 -3.31 37.48
CA ILE A 494 -2.61 -3.65 37.01
C ILE A 494 -1.92 -4.56 38.02
N PRO A 495 -1.17 -5.58 37.57
CA PRO A 495 -0.31 -6.37 38.44
C PRO A 495 0.98 -5.59 38.73
N LEU A 496 1.46 -5.73 39.94
CA LEU A 496 2.69 -5.10 40.42
C LEU A 496 3.60 -6.19 40.99
N ALA A 497 4.81 -6.31 40.46
CA ALA A 497 5.84 -7.25 40.87
C ALA A 497 6.74 -6.64 41.95
N PRO A 498 7.53 -7.44 42.70
CA PRO A 498 8.69 -6.98 43.45
C PRO A 498 9.63 -6.12 42.60
N PHE A 499 10.34 -5.16 43.21
CA PHE A 499 11.16 -4.19 42.47
C PHE A 499 12.26 -4.87 41.65
N GLU A 500 12.98 -5.83 42.24
CA GLU A 500 14.03 -6.58 41.56
C GLU A 500 13.50 -7.35 40.35
N GLU A 501 12.33 -7.93 40.50
CA GLU A 501 11.66 -8.64 39.40
C GLU A 501 11.19 -7.67 38.29
N GLN A 502 10.71 -6.48 38.64
CA GLN A 502 10.40 -5.42 37.66
C GLN A 502 11.63 -5.05 36.82
N GLU A 503 12.80 -4.95 37.45
CA GLU A 503 14.08 -4.68 36.79
C GLU A 503 14.43 -5.79 35.79
N LEU A 504 14.40 -7.05 36.22
CA LEU A 504 14.68 -8.21 35.38
C LEU A 504 13.69 -8.31 34.19
N ILE A 505 12.40 -8.11 34.43
CA ILE A 505 11.36 -8.10 33.39
C ILE A 505 11.66 -7.00 32.39
N THR A 506 11.96 -5.79 32.85
CA THR A 506 12.24 -4.64 31.98
C THR A 506 13.44 -4.89 31.08
N GLN A 507 14.54 -5.32 31.62
CA GLN A 507 15.75 -5.67 30.88
C GLN A 507 15.50 -6.80 29.87
N LYS A 508 14.74 -7.82 30.26
CA LYS A 508 14.42 -8.95 29.39
C LYS A 508 13.51 -8.54 28.22
N VAL A 509 12.49 -7.72 28.48
CA VAL A 509 11.58 -7.19 27.45
C VAL A 509 12.35 -6.34 26.45
N GLU A 510 13.18 -5.39 26.91
CA GLU A 510 14.01 -4.55 26.05
C GLU A 510 14.92 -5.39 25.14
N LYS A 511 15.66 -6.34 25.72
CA LYS A 511 16.53 -7.27 24.97
C LYS A 511 15.77 -8.09 23.92
N LEU A 512 14.57 -8.56 24.25
CA LEU A 512 13.73 -9.31 23.31
C LEU A 512 13.20 -8.40 22.20
N PHE A 513 12.81 -7.17 22.51
CA PHE A 513 12.36 -6.19 21.50
C PHE A 513 13.48 -5.80 20.53
N GLU A 514 14.70 -5.64 21.02
CA GLU A 514 15.89 -5.42 20.18
C GLU A 514 16.09 -6.59 19.20
N LYS A 515 16.00 -7.83 19.68
CA LYS A 515 16.10 -9.02 18.82
C LYS A 515 15.00 -9.07 17.79
N VAL A 516 13.76 -8.79 18.18
CA VAL A 516 12.63 -8.70 17.23
C VAL A 516 12.91 -7.65 16.16
N ASN A 517 13.38 -6.46 16.54
CA ASN A 517 13.71 -5.40 15.58
C ASN A 517 14.88 -5.76 14.64
N GLN A 518 15.85 -6.58 15.11
CA GLN A 518 16.97 -7.05 14.27
C GLN A 518 16.54 -8.10 13.25
N LEU A 519 15.60 -8.98 13.58
CA LEU A 519 15.10 -10.02 12.69
C LEU A 519 14.27 -9.47 11.51
N TRP A 520 13.76 -8.26 11.63
CA TRP A 520 12.89 -7.62 10.61
C TRP A 520 13.47 -6.30 10.05
N LYS A 521 14.78 -6.08 10.17
CA LYS A 521 15.53 -5.09 9.39
C LYS A 521 15.95 -5.67 8.03
#